data_3be97f32b60f8d8f7aa247e309813a4e
#
_entry.id   3be97f32b60f8d8f7aa247e309813a4e
#
_cell.length_a   1.000
_cell.length_b   1.000
_cell.length_c   1.000
_cell.angle_alpha   90.00
_cell.angle_beta   90.00
_cell.angle_gamma   90.00
#
_symmetry.space_group_name_H-M   'P 1'
#
loop_
_entity.id
_entity.type
_entity.pdbx_description
1 polymer ?
#
loop_
_entity_poly.entity_id
_entity_poly.type
_entity_poly.pdbx_seq_one_letter_code
_entity_poly.pdbx_strand_id
1 'polypeptide(L)'
;LAPEKNMKELLSIIELISKKIDEFRENPSGYNAKGGQSTQLIVGASPEPDLIILTLSQQLYKKYKLKRVYYSAYIPVNQDGRLPAVSHPPLLREHRLYQADWLIRFYGFTVDELLSPERPNLEEGLDPKLAWALRNLHYFPIDIMKASYHELLRVPGIGPTSAKRILNYRKHTTLSPESLKKLGVVIKRAKYFITINGKMIDQKAKVDSIQSFVFQPQPKMTQLELFF
;
A
#
# COMPACT_ATOMS: atom_id res chain seq x y z
N LEU A 1 12.74 -21.95 -10.54
CA LEU A 1 11.35 -22.42 -10.69
C LEU A 1 10.88 -22.41 -12.13
N ALA A 2 11.37 -21.53 -12.94
CA ALA A 2 11.11 -21.44 -14.38
C ALA A 2 12.41 -20.98 -15.06
N PRO A 3 13.39 -21.88 -15.26
CA PRO A 3 14.72 -21.53 -15.76
C PRO A 3 14.69 -20.89 -17.16
N GLU A 4 13.65 -21.16 -17.92
CA GLU A 4 13.39 -20.57 -19.24
C GLU A 4 12.93 -19.09 -19.16
N LYS A 5 12.55 -18.58 -17.97
CA LYS A 5 12.11 -17.19 -17.80
C LYS A 5 13.30 -16.30 -17.43
N ASN A 6 13.79 -15.56 -18.41
CA ASN A 6 14.85 -14.58 -18.22
C ASN A 6 14.26 -13.19 -17.94
N MET A 7 14.71 -12.52 -16.90
CA MET A 7 14.25 -11.17 -16.53
C MET A 7 14.40 -10.17 -17.68
N LYS A 8 15.49 -10.22 -18.45
CA LYS A 8 15.73 -9.32 -19.59
C LYS A 8 14.67 -9.52 -20.69
N GLU A 9 14.35 -10.78 -20.99
CA GLU A 9 13.31 -11.11 -21.98
C GLU A 9 11.93 -10.67 -21.52
N LEU A 10 11.58 -10.92 -20.26
CA LEU A 10 10.32 -10.47 -19.69
C LEU A 10 10.17 -8.94 -19.74
N LEU A 11 11.21 -8.20 -19.38
CA LEU A 11 11.19 -6.75 -19.44
C LEU A 11 11.12 -6.21 -20.87
N SER A 12 11.77 -6.88 -21.85
CA SER A 12 11.67 -6.49 -23.26
C SER A 12 10.26 -6.69 -23.83
N ILE A 13 9.60 -7.77 -23.43
CA ILE A 13 8.19 -8.03 -23.82
C ILE A 13 7.26 -6.98 -23.19
N ILE A 14 7.46 -6.67 -21.89
CA ILE A 14 6.71 -5.64 -21.19
C ILE A 14 6.89 -4.28 -21.88
N GLU A 15 8.10 -3.95 -22.30
CA GLU A 15 8.39 -2.70 -23.02
C GLU A 15 7.72 -2.66 -24.39
N LEU A 16 7.78 -3.76 -25.14
CA LEU A 16 7.11 -3.89 -26.43
C LEU A 16 5.59 -3.68 -26.31
N ILE A 17 4.96 -4.34 -25.31
CA ILE A 17 3.53 -4.17 -25.04
C ILE A 17 3.20 -2.73 -24.67
N SER A 18 4.03 -2.09 -23.82
CA SER A 18 3.82 -0.69 -23.43
C SER A 18 3.85 0.25 -24.65
N LYS A 19 4.84 0.08 -25.55
CA LYS A 19 4.92 0.85 -26.80
C LYS A 19 3.69 0.65 -27.68
N LYS A 20 3.24 -0.59 -27.84
CA LYS A 20 2.02 -0.89 -28.58
C LYS A 20 0.78 -0.24 -27.98
N ILE A 21 0.65 -0.26 -26.66
CA ILE A 21 -0.48 0.40 -25.98
C ILE A 21 -0.44 1.92 -26.21
N ASP A 22 0.74 2.55 -26.18
CA ASP A 22 0.86 3.98 -26.44
C ASP A 22 0.56 4.31 -27.92
N GLU A 23 1.06 3.53 -28.90
CA GLU A 23 0.71 3.67 -30.33
C GLU A 23 -0.81 3.59 -30.57
N PHE A 24 -1.51 2.66 -29.91
CA PHE A 24 -2.97 2.55 -30.00
C PHE A 24 -3.72 3.70 -29.36
N ARG A 25 -3.15 4.35 -28.35
CA ARG A 25 -3.75 5.55 -27.73
C ARG A 25 -3.66 6.78 -28.63
N GLU A 26 -2.57 6.89 -29.39
CA GLU A 26 -2.34 7.98 -30.31
C GLU A 26 -3.15 7.83 -31.62
N ASN A 27 -3.38 6.58 -32.05
CA ASN A 27 -4.16 6.25 -33.25
C ASN A 27 -5.32 5.28 -32.91
N PRO A 28 -6.49 5.77 -32.52
CA PRO A 28 -7.59 4.93 -32.03
C PRO A 28 -8.36 4.17 -33.12
N SER A 29 -7.88 4.09 -34.36
CA SER A 29 -8.48 3.30 -35.46
C SER A 29 -8.22 1.81 -35.29
N GLY A 30 -8.75 1.17 -34.24
CA GLY A 30 -8.58 -0.27 -34.02
C GLY A 30 -8.90 -0.71 -32.57
N TYR A 31 -8.58 -1.94 -32.25
CA TYR A 31 -8.80 -2.56 -30.96
C TYR A 31 -8.14 -1.75 -29.84
N ASN A 32 -8.95 -1.07 -29.05
CA ASN A 32 -8.49 -0.30 -27.89
C ASN A 32 -8.08 -1.24 -26.75
N ALA A 33 -6.80 -1.32 -26.43
CA ALA A 33 -6.31 -1.96 -25.22
C ALA A 33 -6.63 -1.11 -23.95
N LYS A 34 -7.92 -0.83 -23.72
CA LYS A 34 -8.42 -0.07 -22.56
C LYS A 34 -7.98 -0.70 -21.23
N GLY A 35 -7.80 -2.02 -21.22
CA GLY A 35 -7.34 -2.78 -20.07
C GLY A 35 -5.95 -2.37 -19.57
N GLY A 36 -5.04 -2.00 -20.48
CA GLY A 36 -3.62 -1.78 -20.17
C GLY A 36 -2.91 -3.09 -19.88
N GLN A 37 -1.73 -2.98 -19.24
CA GLN A 37 -0.85 -4.10 -18.95
C GLN A 37 -0.77 -4.36 -17.44
N SER A 38 -0.72 -5.62 -17.04
CA SER A 38 -0.48 -6.07 -15.67
C SER A 38 0.47 -7.26 -15.64
N THR A 39 1.06 -7.53 -14.48
CA THR A 39 1.91 -8.71 -14.24
C THR A 39 1.64 -9.30 -12.87
N GLN A 40 2.19 -10.48 -12.61
CA GLN A 40 2.06 -11.18 -11.33
C GLN A 40 3.42 -11.61 -10.82
N LEU A 41 3.65 -11.46 -9.53
CA LEU A 41 4.84 -11.91 -8.80
C LEU A 41 4.43 -12.99 -7.79
N ILE A 42 5.18 -14.09 -7.75
CA ILE A 42 4.96 -15.17 -6.77
C ILE A 42 5.85 -14.88 -5.56
N VAL A 43 5.21 -14.56 -4.44
CA VAL A 43 5.88 -14.16 -3.19
C VAL A 43 6.27 -15.39 -2.38
N GLY A 44 7.54 -15.49 -2.00
CA GLY A 44 8.07 -16.62 -1.22
C GLY A 44 8.51 -17.82 -2.08
N ALA A 45 8.44 -17.70 -3.39
CA ALA A 45 9.04 -18.67 -4.31
C ALA A 45 10.56 -18.56 -4.41
N SER A 46 11.09 -17.42 -4.08
CA SER A 46 12.51 -17.08 -4.01
C SER A 46 12.78 -16.17 -2.79
N PRO A 47 14.04 -16.02 -2.35
CA PRO A 47 14.38 -15.41 -1.05
C PRO A 47 14.39 -13.88 -1.07
N GLU A 48 13.94 -13.23 -2.15
CA GLU A 48 13.98 -11.77 -2.26
C GLU A 48 13.15 -11.09 -1.16
N PRO A 49 13.68 -10.00 -0.56
CA PRO A 49 12.98 -9.20 0.40
C PRO A 49 11.91 -8.30 -0.25
N ASP A 50 10.97 -7.83 0.56
CA ASP A 50 9.86 -6.96 0.11
C ASP A 50 10.36 -5.66 -0.51
N LEU A 51 11.51 -5.15 -0.07
CA LEU A 51 12.18 -3.99 -0.66
C LEU A 51 12.44 -4.20 -2.16
N ILE A 52 12.97 -5.36 -2.54
CA ILE A 52 13.23 -5.68 -3.96
C ILE A 52 11.92 -5.82 -4.74
N ILE A 53 10.94 -6.52 -4.17
CA ILE A 53 9.63 -6.73 -4.80
C ILE A 53 8.92 -5.38 -5.06
N LEU A 54 8.87 -4.50 -4.06
CA LEU A 54 8.20 -3.20 -4.19
C LEU A 54 8.98 -2.22 -5.07
N THR A 55 10.32 -2.29 -5.05
CA THR A 55 11.17 -1.48 -5.94
C THR A 55 10.91 -1.87 -7.40
N LEU A 56 10.89 -3.17 -7.70
CA LEU A 56 10.52 -3.66 -9.03
C LEU A 56 9.12 -3.19 -9.42
N SER A 57 8.14 -3.34 -8.53
CA SER A 57 6.76 -2.91 -8.80
C SER A 57 6.67 -1.41 -9.08
N GLN A 58 7.35 -0.57 -8.30
CA GLN A 58 7.41 0.88 -8.53
C GLN A 58 8.06 1.22 -9.87
N GLN A 59 9.11 0.51 -10.29
CA GLN A 59 9.74 0.68 -11.60
C GLN A 59 8.78 0.28 -12.73
N LEU A 60 8.07 -0.82 -12.58
CA LEU A 60 7.08 -1.28 -13.55
C LEU A 60 5.96 -0.26 -13.75
N TYR A 61 5.49 0.40 -12.68
CA TYR A 61 4.53 1.49 -12.77
C TYR A 61 5.10 2.74 -13.44
N LYS A 62 6.28 3.18 -13.02
CA LYS A 62 6.88 4.43 -13.50
C LYS A 62 7.40 4.33 -14.94
N LYS A 63 8.16 3.29 -15.24
CA LYS A 63 8.82 3.13 -16.55
C LYS A 63 7.92 2.53 -17.61
N TYR A 64 7.17 1.47 -17.25
CA TYR A 64 6.39 0.69 -18.21
C TYR A 64 4.89 0.98 -18.14
N LYS A 65 4.46 1.92 -17.28
CA LYS A 65 3.06 2.33 -17.14
C LYS A 65 2.08 1.17 -16.88
N LEU A 66 2.55 0.09 -16.20
CA LEU A 66 1.67 -1.00 -15.82
C LEU A 66 0.51 -0.50 -14.98
N LYS A 67 -0.67 -1.06 -15.20
CA LYS A 67 -1.84 -0.75 -14.38
C LYS A 67 -1.81 -1.42 -13.02
N ARG A 68 -1.28 -2.66 -12.96
CA ARG A 68 -1.26 -3.42 -11.72
C ARG A 68 -0.16 -4.48 -11.73
N VAL A 69 0.47 -4.63 -10.57
CA VAL A 69 1.25 -5.81 -10.20
C VAL A 69 0.40 -6.61 -9.22
N TYR A 70 0.22 -7.89 -9.50
CA TYR A 70 -0.44 -8.84 -8.62
C TYR A 70 0.62 -9.57 -7.80
N TYR A 71 0.31 -9.82 -6.54
CA TYR A 71 1.15 -10.61 -5.65
C TYR A 71 0.39 -11.88 -5.31
N SER A 72 1.05 -13.04 -5.38
CA SER A 72 0.47 -14.31 -4.97
C SER A 72 1.43 -15.04 -4.07
N ALA A 73 0.98 -15.45 -2.89
CA ALA A 73 1.76 -16.28 -2.01
C ALA A 73 2.08 -17.61 -2.70
N TYR A 74 3.33 -18.04 -2.60
CA TYR A 74 3.75 -19.34 -3.07
C TYR A 74 3.07 -20.44 -2.25
N ILE A 75 2.39 -21.35 -2.94
CA ILE A 75 1.75 -22.53 -2.35
C ILE A 75 2.41 -23.76 -2.97
N PRO A 76 3.15 -24.58 -2.21
CA PRO A 76 3.72 -25.83 -2.71
C PRO A 76 2.58 -26.80 -3.04
N VAL A 77 2.53 -27.28 -4.28
CA VAL A 77 1.51 -28.22 -4.77
C VAL A 77 2.02 -29.66 -4.66
N ASN A 78 3.33 -29.86 -4.67
CA ASN A 78 3.99 -31.16 -4.56
C ASN A 78 5.26 -31.06 -3.70
N GLN A 79 5.82 -32.23 -3.34
CA GLN A 79 7.04 -32.35 -2.55
C GLN A 79 8.27 -32.54 -3.45
N ASP A 80 8.46 -31.70 -4.47
CA ASP A 80 9.67 -31.73 -5.29
C ASP A 80 10.80 -31.00 -4.55
N GLY A 81 11.92 -31.70 -4.27
CA GLY A 81 13.07 -31.14 -3.56
C GLY A 81 13.75 -29.95 -4.24
N ARG A 82 13.40 -29.63 -5.49
CA ARG A 82 13.85 -28.45 -6.22
C ARG A 82 13.02 -27.20 -5.90
N LEU A 83 11.86 -27.38 -5.24
CA LEU A 83 10.97 -26.30 -4.85
C LEU A 83 11.28 -25.81 -3.44
N PRO A 84 11.02 -24.52 -3.14
CA PRO A 84 11.18 -24.01 -1.79
C PRO A 84 10.33 -24.78 -0.80
N ALA A 85 10.95 -25.27 0.27
CA ALA A 85 10.23 -25.87 1.41
C ALA A 85 9.67 -24.73 2.27
N VAL A 86 8.38 -24.48 2.15
CA VAL A 86 7.66 -23.54 3.01
C VAL A 86 6.65 -24.31 3.86
N SER A 87 6.72 -24.13 5.17
CA SER A 87 5.79 -24.75 6.11
C SER A 87 4.35 -24.24 5.94
N HIS A 88 4.21 -22.95 5.62
CA HIS A 88 2.91 -22.29 5.40
C HIS A 88 3.04 -21.24 4.30
N PRO A 89 2.02 -21.09 3.41
CA PRO A 89 2.01 -20.02 2.42
C PRO A 89 2.11 -18.64 3.09
N PRO A 90 2.93 -17.70 2.56
CA PRO A 90 3.12 -16.39 3.16
C PRO A 90 1.96 -15.42 2.84
N LEU A 91 0.72 -15.80 3.16
CA LEU A 91 -0.50 -15.04 2.88
C LEU A 91 -0.51 -13.66 3.53
N LEU A 92 0.03 -13.57 4.75
CA LEU A 92 0.08 -12.29 5.46
C LEU A 92 1.09 -11.34 4.81
N ARG A 93 2.23 -11.85 4.34
CA ARG A 93 3.21 -11.09 3.56
C ARG A 93 2.61 -10.61 2.24
N GLU A 94 1.89 -11.47 1.52
CA GLU A 94 1.14 -11.08 0.31
C GLU A 94 0.20 -9.91 0.60
N HIS A 95 -0.61 -10.03 1.66
CA HIS A 95 -1.52 -8.96 2.07
C HIS A 95 -0.79 -7.65 2.39
N ARG A 96 0.34 -7.68 3.10
CA ARG A 96 1.14 -6.49 3.39
C ARG A 96 1.73 -5.85 2.14
N LEU A 97 2.16 -6.66 1.18
CA LEU A 97 2.63 -6.16 -0.12
C LEU A 97 1.52 -5.43 -0.88
N TYR A 98 0.29 -5.97 -0.93
CA TYR A 98 -0.84 -5.26 -1.50
C TYR A 98 -1.14 -3.94 -0.80
N GLN A 99 -1.06 -3.90 0.54
CA GLN A 99 -1.24 -2.65 1.28
C GLN A 99 -0.15 -1.63 0.96
N ALA A 100 1.11 -2.03 0.89
CA ALA A 100 2.23 -1.16 0.54
C ALA A 100 2.13 -0.66 -0.91
N ASP A 101 1.79 -1.55 -1.85
CA ASP A 101 1.53 -1.20 -3.26
C ASP A 101 0.44 -0.11 -3.37
N TRP A 102 -0.63 -0.26 -2.59
CA TRP A 102 -1.71 0.72 -2.53
C TRP A 102 -1.24 2.09 -2.04
N LEU A 103 -0.34 2.13 -1.04
CA LEU A 103 0.27 3.36 -0.55
C LEU A 103 1.13 4.04 -1.62
N ILE A 104 1.92 3.25 -2.37
CA ILE A 104 2.76 3.76 -3.45
C ILE A 104 1.92 4.35 -4.58
N ARG A 105 0.87 3.64 -5.00
CA ARG A 105 0.06 4.03 -6.16
C ARG A 105 -0.90 5.19 -5.89
N PHE A 106 -1.48 5.27 -4.71
CA PHE A 106 -2.61 6.16 -4.45
C PHE A 106 -2.39 7.17 -3.33
N TYR A 107 -1.39 6.96 -2.46
CA TYR A 107 -1.13 7.84 -1.32
C TYR A 107 0.15 8.65 -1.49
N GLY A 108 0.87 8.46 -2.59
CA GLY A 108 2.12 9.17 -2.87
C GLY A 108 3.26 8.80 -1.93
N PHE A 109 3.28 7.57 -1.41
CA PHE A 109 4.45 7.01 -0.74
C PHE A 109 5.47 6.53 -1.76
N THR A 110 6.74 6.57 -1.37
CA THR A 110 7.82 5.89 -2.09
C THR A 110 8.22 4.62 -1.35
N VAL A 111 8.93 3.73 -2.05
CA VAL A 111 9.44 2.50 -1.41
C VAL A 111 10.39 2.84 -0.27
N ASP A 112 11.26 3.85 -0.47
CA ASP A 112 12.27 4.27 0.50
C ASP A 112 11.67 4.87 1.79
N GLU A 113 10.43 5.38 1.73
CA GLU A 113 9.68 5.78 2.93
C GLU A 113 9.20 4.56 3.74
N LEU A 114 8.85 3.47 3.07
CA LEU A 114 8.29 2.28 3.69
C LEU A 114 9.35 1.32 4.18
N LEU A 115 10.41 1.11 3.40
CA LEU A 115 11.45 0.11 3.61
C LEU A 115 12.84 0.70 3.41
N SER A 116 13.86 0.07 3.99
CA SER A 116 15.26 0.41 3.80
C SER A 116 16.12 -0.86 3.75
N PRO A 117 17.41 -0.78 3.34
CA PRO A 117 18.32 -1.93 3.38
C PRO A 117 18.43 -2.58 4.78
N GLU A 118 18.35 -1.79 5.85
CA GLU A 118 18.38 -2.26 7.24
C GLU A 118 17.04 -2.91 7.67
N ARG A 119 15.96 -2.55 6.99
CA ARG A 119 14.60 -3.08 7.20
C ARG A 119 13.96 -3.42 5.86
N PRO A 120 14.40 -4.51 5.22
CA PRO A 120 14.03 -4.82 3.85
C PRO A 120 12.66 -5.48 3.73
N ASN A 121 12.03 -5.88 4.85
CA ASN A 121 10.73 -6.55 4.85
C ASN A 121 9.68 -5.74 5.61
N LEU A 122 8.43 -5.86 5.17
CA LEU A 122 7.27 -5.30 5.85
C LEU A 122 6.99 -6.06 7.15
N GLU A 123 6.49 -5.35 8.15
CA GLU A 123 6.07 -5.95 9.41
C GLU A 123 4.75 -6.69 9.22
N GLU A 124 4.74 -8.01 9.43
CA GLU A 124 3.52 -8.79 9.27
C GLU A 124 2.42 -8.40 10.28
N GLY A 125 2.80 -8.05 11.50
CA GLY A 125 1.87 -7.66 12.57
C GLY A 125 1.21 -6.29 12.38
N LEU A 126 1.75 -5.42 11.51
CA LEU A 126 1.29 -4.04 11.33
C LEU A 126 0.92 -3.75 9.89
N ASP A 127 -0.09 -2.92 9.66
CA ASP A 127 -0.27 -2.37 8.31
C ASP A 127 0.86 -1.36 7.99
N PRO A 128 1.35 -1.32 6.73
CA PRO A 128 2.53 -0.55 6.37
C PRO A 128 2.40 0.95 6.66
N LYS A 129 1.19 1.52 6.58
CA LYS A 129 0.96 2.93 6.87
C LYS A 129 1.10 3.24 8.36
N LEU A 130 0.57 2.36 9.20
CA LEU A 130 0.72 2.49 10.65
C LEU A 130 2.17 2.29 11.07
N ALA A 131 2.84 1.27 10.51
CA ALA A 131 4.26 1.02 10.75
C ALA A 131 5.11 2.25 10.37
N TRP A 132 4.83 2.88 9.23
CA TRP A 132 5.48 4.13 8.83
C TRP A 132 5.22 5.25 9.84
N ALA A 133 3.96 5.46 10.23
CA ALA A 133 3.60 6.54 11.17
C ALA A 133 4.27 6.39 12.54
N LEU A 134 4.38 5.15 13.05
CA LEU A 134 5.07 4.86 14.31
C LEU A 134 6.57 5.15 14.25
N ARG A 135 7.20 4.96 13.09
CA ARG A 135 8.61 5.30 12.88
C ARG A 135 8.84 6.81 12.68
N ASN A 136 7.79 7.55 12.36
CA ASN A 136 7.85 8.96 12.01
C ASN A 136 6.98 9.81 12.93
N LEU A 137 7.01 9.54 14.23
CA LEU A 137 6.17 10.24 15.24
C LEU A 137 6.42 11.75 15.27
N HIS A 138 7.59 12.21 14.85
CA HIS A 138 7.92 13.63 14.76
C HIS A 138 7.07 14.42 13.77
N TYR A 139 6.40 13.73 12.81
CA TYR A 139 5.42 14.35 11.92
C TYR A 139 4.06 14.59 12.59
N PHE A 140 3.82 13.99 13.74
CA PHE A 140 2.51 13.97 14.38
C PHE A 140 2.53 14.70 15.74
N PRO A 141 1.38 15.21 16.20
CA PRO A 141 0.08 15.20 15.53
C PRO A 141 -0.05 16.23 14.41
N ILE A 142 -0.84 15.91 13.39
CA ILE A 142 -1.15 16.80 12.27
C ILE A 142 -2.45 17.55 12.55
N ASP A 143 -2.45 18.89 12.43
CA ASP A 143 -3.69 19.66 12.51
C ASP A 143 -4.47 19.57 11.19
N ILE A 144 -5.57 18.82 11.21
CA ILE A 144 -6.38 18.55 10.02
C ILE A 144 -7.06 19.80 9.44
N MET A 145 -7.17 20.89 10.23
CA MET A 145 -7.70 22.16 9.73
C MET A 145 -6.71 22.87 8.81
N LYS A 146 -5.40 22.61 8.97
CA LYS A 146 -4.31 23.26 8.21
C LYS A 146 -3.63 22.34 7.21
N ALA A 147 -3.62 21.06 7.48
CA ALA A 147 -2.86 20.05 6.75
C ALA A 147 -3.15 20.06 5.23
N SER A 148 -2.12 19.86 4.44
CA SER A 148 -2.22 19.62 3.00
C SER A 148 -2.85 18.26 2.69
N TYR A 149 -3.20 18.02 1.43
CA TYR A 149 -3.69 16.71 0.98
C TYR A 149 -2.69 15.59 1.27
N HIS A 150 -1.41 15.83 1.01
CA HIS A 150 -0.35 14.85 1.20
C HIS A 150 -0.10 14.54 2.69
N GLU A 151 -0.15 15.54 3.56
CA GLU A 151 -0.04 15.32 5.00
C GLU A 151 -1.22 14.52 5.54
N LEU A 152 -2.46 14.81 5.08
CA LEU A 152 -3.62 14.00 5.46
C LEU A 152 -3.46 12.54 5.03
N LEU A 153 -2.86 12.27 3.87
CA LEU A 153 -2.59 10.90 3.40
C LEU A 153 -1.55 10.17 4.24
N ARG A 154 -0.74 10.85 5.04
CA ARG A 154 0.21 10.23 5.98
C ARG A 154 -0.47 9.71 7.25
N VAL A 155 -1.65 10.25 7.60
CA VAL A 155 -2.36 9.88 8.83
C VAL A 155 -2.99 8.48 8.71
N PRO A 156 -2.68 7.52 9.62
CA PRO A 156 -3.40 6.25 9.71
C PRO A 156 -4.90 6.48 9.88
N GLY A 157 -5.72 5.78 9.08
CA GLY A 157 -7.18 5.93 9.11
C GLY A 157 -7.75 7.04 8.21
N ILE A 158 -6.91 7.80 7.48
CA ILE A 158 -7.37 8.75 6.46
C ILE A 158 -6.93 8.25 5.07
N GLY A 159 -7.88 8.01 4.19
CA GLY A 159 -7.66 7.60 2.80
C GLY A 159 -7.85 8.75 1.82
N PRO A 160 -7.56 8.55 0.51
CA PRO A 160 -7.67 9.58 -0.52
C PRO A 160 -9.05 10.24 -0.58
N THR A 161 -10.12 9.44 -0.49
CA THR A 161 -11.50 9.93 -0.50
C THR A 161 -11.79 10.79 0.74
N SER A 162 -11.41 10.30 1.93
CA SER A 162 -11.59 11.05 3.18
C SER A 162 -10.78 12.34 3.20
N ALA A 163 -9.53 12.31 2.73
CA ALA A 163 -8.68 13.49 2.63
C ALA A 163 -9.31 14.57 1.73
N LYS A 164 -9.80 14.21 0.53
CA LYS A 164 -10.52 15.12 -0.37
C LYS A 164 -11.78 15.72 0.29
N ARG A 165 -12.56 14.89 0.97
CA ARG A 165 -13.77 15.34 1.69
C ARG A 165 -13.42 16.29 2.85
N ILE A 166 -12.36 16.02 3.61
CA ILE A 166 -11.86 16.89 4.68
C ILE A 166 -11.49 18.26 4.10
N LEU A 167 -10.66 18.29 3.04
CA LEU A 167 -10.23 19.53 2.40
C LEU A 167 -11.40 20.39 1.90
N ASN A 168 -12.44 19.75 1.39
CA ASN A 168 -13.63 20.48 0.94
C ASN A 168 -14.47 20.95 2.12
N TYR A 169 -14.76 20.08 3.07
CA TYR A 169 -15.63 20.36 4.22
C TYR A 169 -15.10 21.50 5.10
N ARG A 170 -13.79 21.52 5.39
CA ARG A 170 -13.19 22.52 6.26
C ARG A 170 -13.20 23.96 5.70
N LYS A 171 -13.49 24.14 4.40
CA LYS A 171 -13.67 25.47 3.80
C LYS A 171 -14.92 26.18 4.29
N HIS A 172 -15.92 25.41 4.71
CA HIS A 172 -17.25 25.93 5.05
C HIS A 172 -17.55 25.87 6.54
N THR A 173 -16.89 24.96 7.28
CA THR A 173 -17.17 24.77 8.71
C THR A 173 -16.01 24.09 9.43
N THR A 174 -15.99 24.24 10.75
CA THR A 174 -15.02 23.56 11.60
C THR A 174 -15.31 22.06 11.69
N LEU A 175 -14.28 21.24 11.62
CA LEU A 175 -14.37 19.81 11.78
C LEU A 175 -14.64 19.42 13.24
N SER A 176 -15.43 18.38 13.42
CA SER A 176 -15.64 17.70 14.70
C SER A 176 -15.35 16.20 14.55
N PRO A 177 -15.13 15.44 15.64
CA PRO A 177 -14.97 13.99 15.56
C PRO A 177 -16.11 13.28 14.83
N GLU A 178 -17.36 13.74 15.02
CA GLU A 178 -18.57 13.21 14.38
C GLU A 178 -18.55 13.51 12.87
N SER A 179 -18.18 14.73 12.49
CA SER A 179 -18.06 15.08 11.07
C SER A 179 -16.95 14.28 10.38
N LEU A 180 -15.82 14.06 11.03
CA LEU A 180 -14.74 13.24 10.51
C LEU A 180 -15.18 11.79 10.25
N LYS A 181 -15.96 11.20 11.15
CA LYS A 181 -16.52 9.87 10.96
C LYS A 181 -17.45 9.83 9.73
N LYS A 182 -18.31 10.83 9.54
CA LYS A 182 -19.17 10.96 8.35
C LYS A 182 -18.38 11.16 7.05
N LEU A 183 -17.22 11.80 7.13
CA LEU A 183 -16.30 11.97 5.99
C LEU A 183 -15.50 10.71 5.65
N GLY A 184 -15.66 9.62 6.42
CA GLY A 184 -15.05 8.32 6.20
C GLY A 184 -13.68 8.15 6.87
N VAL A 185 -13.36 8.95 7.88
CA VAL A 185 -12.15 8.80 8.69
C VAL A 185 -12.32 7.65 9.69
N VAL A 186 -11.36 6.74 9.76
CA VAL A 186 -11.30 5.68 10.77
C VAL A 186 -10.77 6.27 12.08
N ILE A 187 -11.66 6.87 12.88
CA ILE A 187 -11.31 7.62 14.11
C ILE A 187 -10.50 6.77 15.09
N LYS A 188 -10.80 5.47 15.22
CA LYS A 188 -10.05 4.56 16.09
C LYS A 188 -8.54 4.56 15.81
N ARG A 189 -8.13 4.78 14.54
CA ARG A 189 -6.73 4.88 14.12
C ARG A 189 -6.23 6.32 14.11
N ALA A 190 -7.02 7.24 13.57
CA ALA A 190 -6.60 8.62 13.32
C ALA A 190 -6.42 9.45 14.60
N LYS A 191 -7.19 9.19 15.66
CA LYS A 191 -7.23 10.00 16.90
C LYS A 191 -5.88 10.21 17.59
N TYR A 192 -4.92 9.31 17.36
CA TYR A 192 -3.57 9.40 17.94
C TYR A 192 -2.63 10.31 17.15
N PHE A 193 -2.98 10.63 15.91
CA PHE A 193 -2.11 11.27 14.93
C PHE A 193 -2.61 12.65 14.47
N ILE A 194 -3.78 13.10 14.97
CA ILE A 194 -4.39 14.34 14.50
C ILE A 194 -4.87 15.25 15.63
N THR A 195 -4.86 16.56 15.33
CA THR A 195 -5.53 17.58 16.12
C THR A 195 -6.59 18.31 15.28
N ILE A 196 -7.52 18.95 15.94
CA ILE A 196 -8.49 19.90 15.37
C ILE A 196 -8.24 21.25 16.06
N ASN A 197 -7.78 22.25 15.30
CA ASN A 197 -7.40 23.56 15.85
C ASN A 197 -6.42 23.44 17.05
N GLY A 198 -5.42 22.56 16.91
CA GLY A 198 -4.39 22.32 17.91
C GLY A 198 -4.81 21.45 19.11
N LYS A 199 -6.08 21.01 19.18
CA LYS A 199 -6.58 20.16 20.27
C LYS A 199 -6.66 18.71 19.83
N MET A 200 -6.11 17.78 20.61
CA MET A 200 -6.25 16.33 20.39
C MET A 200 -7.72 15.94 20.47
N ILE A 201 -8.15 15.00 19.59
CA ILE A 201 -9.51 14.46 19.59
C ILE A 201 -9.79 13.68 20.87
N ASP A 202 -8.78 13.00 21.38
CA ASP A 202 -8.86 12.20 22.60
C ASP A 202 -7.66 12.56 23.48
N GLN A 203 -7.90 13.30 24.56
CA GLN A 203 -6.85 13.74 25.49
C GLN A 203 -6.16 12.59 26.22
N LYS A 204 -6.80 11.41 26.27
CA LYS A 204 -6.24 10.18 26.86
C LYS A 204 -5.44 9.36 25.87
N ALA A 205 -5.50 9.70 24.57
CA ALA A 205 -4.76 9.03 23.52
C ALA A 205 -3.28 9.45 23.55
N LYS A 206 -2.51 8.89 24.46
CA LYS A 206 -1.05 9.01 24.47
C LYS A 206 -0.47 8.04 23.43
N VAL A 207 0.67 8.41 22.86
CA VAL A 207 1.41 7.57 21.89
C VAL A 207 1.73 6.18 22.48
N ASP A 208 1.99 6.11 23.79
CA ASP A 208 2.22 4.86 24.52
C ASP A 208 1.01 3.91 24.48
N SER A 209 -0.20 4.46 24.32
CA SER A 209 -1.42 3.67 24.16
C SER A 209 -1.54 3.04 22.76
N ILE A 210 -0.74 3.48 21.79
CA ILE A 210 -0.74 2.91 20.44
C ILE A 210 -0.16 1.50 20.47
N GLN A 211 0.82 1.24 21.33
CA GLN A 211 1.41 -0.10 21.46
C GLN A 211 0.37 -1.14 21.86
N SER A 212 -0.53 -0.81 22.78
CA SER A 212 -1.62 -1.71 23.17
C SER A 212 -2.65 -1.95 22.05
N PHE A 213 -2.81 -0.99 21.13
CA PHE A 213 -3.70 -1.11 19.99
C PHE A 213 -3.09 -1.94 18.84
N VAL A 214 -1.76 -1.89 18.71
CA VAL A 214 -0.98 -2.63 17.73
C VAL A 214 -1.00 -4.13 17.99
N PHE A 215 -1.05 -4.53 19.27
CA PHE A 215 -1.05 -5.94 19.68
C PHE A 215 -2.44 -6.59 19.73
N GLN A 216 -3.53 -5.88 19.36
CA GLN A 216 -4.81 -6.56 19.19
C GLN A 216 -4.77 -7.45 17.94
N PRO A 217 -5.08 -8.75 18.07
CA PRO A 217 -5.11 -9.65 16.92
C PRO A 217 -6.08 -9.07 15.86
N GLN A 218 -5.56 -8.82 14.67
CA GLN A 218 -6.41 -8.45 13.54
C GLN A 218 -7.39 -9.60 13.28
N PRO A 219 -8.67 -9.32 12.99
CA PRO A 219 -9.61 -10.37 12.63
C PRO A 219 -9.02 -11.18 11.48
N LYS A 220 -9.12 -12.51 11.54
CA LYS A 220 -8.68 -13.41 10.47
C LYS A 220 -9.45 -13.00 9.21
N MET A 221 -8.75 -12.36 8.27
CA MET A 221 -9.34 -12.05 6.96
C MET A 221 -9.47 -13.35 6.18
N THR A 222 -10.66 -13.65 5.72
CA THR A 222 -10.91 -14.69 4.73
C THR A 222 -10.55 -14.17 3.34
N GLN A 223 -10.12 -15.05 2.46
CA GLN A 223 -9.65 -14.74 1.09
C GLN A 223 -10.67 -13.91 0.27
N LEU A 224 -11.96 -13.96 0.63
CA LEU A 224 -13.05 -13.22 0.00
C LEU A 224 -13.07 -11.70 0.32
N GLU A 225 -12.47 -11.25 1.44
CA GLU A 225 -12.44 -9.84 1.83
C GLU A 225 -11.34 -9.02 1.15
N LEU A 226 -10.51 -9.65 0.32
CA LEU A 226 -9.42 -9.02 -0.44
C LEU A 226 -9.87 -8.37 -1.75
N PHE A 227 -11.12 -8.60 -2.18
CA PHE A 227 -11.62 -8.17 -3.49
C PHE A 227 -12.67 -7.06 -3.46
N PHE A 228 -13.00 -6.50 -2.28
CA PHE A 228 -13.97 -5.40 -2.12
C PHE A 228 -13.39 -4.14 -1.49
#